data_3836be47cb8304847bc78015ee8d52fa
#
_entry.id   3836be47cb8304847bc78015ee8d52fa
#
_cell.length_a   1.000
_cell.length_b   1.000
_cell.length_c   1.000
_cell.angle_alpha   90.00
_cell.angle_beta   90.00
_cell.angle_gamma   90.00
#
_symmetry.space_group_name_H-M   'P 1'
#
loop_
_entity.id
_entity.type
_entity.pdbx_description
1 polymer ?
#
loop_
_entity_poly.entity_id
_entity_poly.type
_entity_poly.pdbx_seq_one_letter_code
_entity_poly.pdbx_strand_id
1 'polypeptide(L)'
;MTETTPSPIETLSKAANEARGLAIDAINACSSGHLGLPLGCAEIGAVLFGDNGLRYNPAEPKWLNRDRFILSAGHGSMFIYAWLHIAGYDLPIKELKNFRQLGSHTPGHPEFGDTVGVEATTGPLGQGVGNAVGYALSGKRAAAKFNTKEHTLFDHHVIALSGDGCLQEGIAKEAIAFAGHNQLDNLILIYDSNDVTLDAMAVQTQSENAEAYFTSQNWDAVTIDGHNLTAIKDAIAHAKSKNNGKPKVIIAKTTIAKGIPEVAGTAKGHGEGGAKFAAEARKGLGLPEETFYVSETVRGHFQKQAESSKAAVSEWETTYAAWSAANPELADELKTAQDDNIPADLMTRIPE
;
A
#
# COMPACT_ATOMS: atom_id res chain seq x y z
N MET A 1 -37.46 -11.83 -7.36
CA MET A 1 -36.30 -11.48 -8.21
C MET A 1 -35.09 -12.12 -7.54
N THR A 2 -34.47 -13.09 -8.17
CA THR A 2 -33.24 -13.70 -7.66
C THR A 2 -32.14 -12.63 -7.78
N GLU A 3 -31.67 -12.09 -6.64
CA GLU A 3 -30.47 -11.26 -6.63
C GLU A 3 -29.32 -12.09 -7.18
N THR A 4 -28.84 -11.73 -8.36
CA THR A 4 -27.63 -12.34 -8.93
C THR A 4 -26.44 -11.90 -8.08
N THR A 5 -25.67 -12.86 -7.57
CA THR A 5 -24.43 -12.57 -6.87
C THR A 5 -23.52 -11.72 -7.79
N PRO A 6 -23.06 -10.53 -7.37
CA PRO A 6 -22.24 -9.68 -8.21
C PRO A 6 -20.92 -10.38 -8.56
N SER A 7 -20.38 -10.08 -9.74
CA SER A 7 -19.08 -10.57 -10.16
C SER A 7 -17.96 -10.04 -9.25
N PRO A 8 -16.77 -10.68 -9.20
CA PRO A 8 -15.64 -10.17 -8.44
C PRO A 8 -15.28 -8.72 -8.79
N ILE A 9 -15.28 -8.36 -10.07
CA ILE A 9 -14.98 -6.99 -10.54
C ILE A 9 -16.03 -5.98 -10.07
N GLU A 10 -17.32 -6.32 -10.11
CA GLU A 10 -18.38 -5.47 -9.59
C GLU A 10 -18.24 -5.28 -8.08
N THR A 11 -17.85 -6.32 -7.34
CA THR A 11 -17.62 -6.25 -5.90
C THR A 11 -16.42 -5.35 -5.58
N LEU A 12 -15.32 -5.44 -6.33
CA LEU A 12 -14.16 -4.57 -6.17
C LEU A 12 -14.47 -3.11 -6.52
N SER A 13 -15.26 -2.87 -7.57
CA SER A 13 -15.73 -1.52 -7.92
C SER A 13 -16.57 -0.91 -6.80
N LYS A 14 -17.46 -1.71 -6.20
CA LYS A 14 -18.27 -1.30 -5.05
C LYS A 14 -17.39 -1.02 -3.83
N ALA A 15 -16.42 -1.87 -3.54
CA ALA A 15 -15.47 -1.67 -2.45
C ALA A 15 -14.66 -0.37 -2.62
N ALA A 16 -14.23 -0.06 -3.85
CA ALA A 16 -13.54 1.19 -4.15
C ALA A 16 -14.42 2.41 -3.84
N ASN A 17 -15.72 2.38 -4.19
CA ASN A 17 -16.64 3.47 -3.87
C ASN A 17 -16.92 3.57 -2.36
N GLU A 18 -17.02 2.44 -1.66
CA GLU A 18 -17.21 2.43 -0.21
C GLU A 18 -15.95 2.93 0.53
N ALA A 19 -14.75 2.59 0.06
CA ALA A 19 -13.50 3.16 0.58
C ALA A 19 -13.41 4.67 0.37
N ARG A 20 -13.85 5.18 -0.80
CA ARG A 20 -14.02 6.63 -1.03
C ARG A 20 -14.98 7.24 -0.02
N GLY A 21 -16.10 6.59 0.24
CA GLY A 21 -17.09 7.02 1.23
C GLY A 21 -16.48 7.16 2.62
N LEU A 22 -15.72 6.16 3.07
CA LEU A 22 -15.03 6.22 4.37
C LEU A 22 -14.05 7.41 4.46
N ALA A 23 -13.29 7.67 3.39
CA ALA A 23 -12.37 8.80 3.35
C ALA A 23 -13.09 10.15 3.37
N ILE A 24 -14.17 10.30 2.58
CA ILE A 24 -15.01 11.50 2.55
C ILE A 24 -15.60 11.75 3.94
N ASP A 25 -16.17 10.73 4.58
CA ASP A 25 -16.83 10.84 5.87
C ASP A 25 -15.85 11.22 6.98
N ALA A 26 -14.67 10.59 7.04
CA ALA A 26 -13.66 10.87 8.04
C ALA A 26 -13.10 12.29 7.92
N ILE A 27 -12.75 12.71 6.71
CA ILE A 27 -12.19 14.05 6.46
C ILE A 27 -13.24 15.14 6.67
N ASN A 28 -14.50 14.89 6.27
CA ASN A 28 -15.58 15.83 6.53
C ASN A 28 -15.85 15.97 8.04
N ALA A 29 -15.84 14.88 8.80
CA ALA A 29 -16.09 14.88 10.24
C ALA A 29 -15.06 15.70 11.03
N CYS A 30 -13.76 15.60 10.67
CA CYS A 30 -12.70 16.36 11.35
C CYS A 30 -12.33 17.67 10.66
N SER A 31 -12.91 17.97 9.50
CA SER A 31 -12.63 19.16 8.67
C SER A 31 -11.13 19.34 8.39
N SER A 32 -10.40 18.23 8.24
CA SER A 32 -8.96 18.23 8.00
C SER A 32 -8.53 16.93 7.32
N GLY A 33 -7.63 17.02 6.35
CA GLY A 33 -7.09 15.85 5.68
C GLY A 33 -6.88 16.04 4.18
N HIS A 34 -6.58 14.96 3.49
CA HIS A 34 -6.28 14.98 2.06
C HIS A 34 -7.20 13.98 1.36
N LEU A 35 -8.14 14.49 0.56
CA LEU A 35 -9.10 13.67 -0.20
C LEU A 35 -8.50 13.10 -1.48
N GLY A 36 -7.53 13.78 -2.04
CA GLY A 36 -7.06 13.53 -3.40
C GLY A 36 -6.68 12.10 -3.70
N LEU A 37 -5.67 11.59 -3.00
CA LEU A 37 -5.14 10.25 -3.20
C LEU A 37 -6.13 9.15 -2.77
N PRO A 38 -6.75 9.19 -1.57
CA PRO A 38 -7.73 8.17 -1.18
C PRO A 38 -8.83 7.95 -2.21
N LEU A 39 -9.29 9.03 -2.84
CA LEU A 39 -10.33 8.96 -3.85
C LEU A 39 -9.78 8.57 -5.23
N GLY A 40 -8.62 9.10 -5.59
CA GLY A 40 -7.96 8.82 -6.88
C GLY A 40 -7.49 7.37 -7.02
N CYS A 41 -6.98 6.80 -5.94
CA CYS A 41 -6.36 5.47 -5.94
C CYS A 41 -7.26 4.34 -5.41
N ALA A 42 -8.57 4.58 -5.25
CA ALA A 42 -9.43 3.58 -4.61
C ALA A 42 -9.47 2.24 -5.36
N GLU A 43 -9.44 2.23 -6.70
CA GLU A 43 -9.37 1.00 -7.49
C GLU A 43 -8.06 0.23 -7.25
N ILE A 44 -6.95 0.94 -7.08
CA ILE A 44 -5.65 0.34 -6.76
C ILE A 44 -5.74 -0.39 -5.41
N GLY A 45 -6.32 0.26 -4.40
CA GLY A 45 -6.54 -0.35 -3.09
C GLY A 45 -7.46 -1.57 -3.13
N ALA A 46 -8.53 -1.51 -3.93
CA ALA A 46 -9.46 -2.63 -4.12
C ALA A 46 -8.75 -3.88 -4.65
N VAL A 47 -7.84 -3.73 -5.61
CA VAL A 47 -7.06 -4.85 -6.15
C VAL A 47 -5.99 -5.31 -5.17
N LEU A 48 -5.26 -4.38 -4.53
CA LEU A 48 -4.21 -4.71 -3.57
C LEU A 48 -4.74 -5.57 -2.42
N PHE A 49 -5.82 -5.14 -1.78
CA PHE A 49 -6.36 -5.79 -0.58
C PHE A 49 -7.46 -6.81 -0.87
N GLY A 50 -8.16 -6.71 -2.00
CA GLY A 50 -9.34 -7.52 -2.30
C GLY A 50 -9.18 -8.56 -3.41
N ASP A 51 -8.06 -8.58 -4.15
CA ASP A 51 -7.86 -9.53 -5.26
C ASP A 51 -6.40 -10.04 -5.36
N ASN A 52 -5.83 -10.45 -4.23
CA ASN A 52 -4.47 -11.00 -4.13
C ASN A 52 -3.34 -10.09 -4.64
N GLY A 53 -3.58 -8.79 -4.75
CA GLY A 53 -2.52 -7.82 -5.05
C GLY A 53 -1.45 -7.80 -3.97
N LEU A 54 -1.84 -7.97 -2.70
CA LEU A 54 -0.96 -8.16 -1.54
C LEU A 54 -1.14 -9.54 -0.93
N ARG A 55 -0.04 -10.16 -0.52
CA ARG A 55 -0.03 -11.33 0.36
C ARG A 55 0.02 -10.84 1.81
N TYR A 56 -1.09 -10.92 2.53
CA TYR A 56 -1.21 -10.46 3.90
C TYR A 56 -2.18 -11.36 4.69
N ASN A 57 -2.12 -11.30 6.02
CA ASN A 57 -3.13 -11.88 6.89
C ASN A 57 -3.50 -10.87 7.99
N PRO A 58 -4.74 -10.37 8.05
CA PRO A 58 -5.13 -9.37 9.04
C PRO A 58 -5.10 -9.90 10.47
N ALA A 59 -5.25 -11.23 10.68
CA ALA A 59 -5.13 -11.86 11.98
C ALA A 59 -3.68 -12.02 12.44
N GLU A 60 -2.72 -12.00 11.50
CA GLU A 60 -1.29 -12.11 11.78
C GLU A 60 -0.50 -11.02 11.06
N PRO A 61 -0.70 -9.76 11.46
CA PRO A 61 -0.14 -8.61 10.76
C PRO A 61 1.39 -8.54 10.80
N LYS A 62 2.02 -9.37 11.62
CA LYS A 62 3.49 -9.49 11.75
C LYS A 62 4.07 -10.73 11.06
N TRP A 63 3.27 -11.51 10.32
CA TRP A 63 3.77 -12.67 9.58
C TRP A 63 5.02 -12.32 8.76
N LEU A 64 6.09 -13.08 8.92
CA LEU A 64 7.40 -12.74 8.37
C LEU A 64 7.40 -12.64 6.84
N ASN A 65 6.70 -13.55 6.17
CA ASN A 65 6.69 -13.62 4.71
C ASN A 65 5.49 -12.91 4.06
N ARG A 66 4.79 -12.00 4.81
CA ARG A 66 3.80 -11.12 4.20
C ARG A 66 4.44 -10.14 3.23
N ASP A 67 3.74 -9.71 2.21
CA ASP A 67 4.14 -8.54 1.44
C ASP A 67 4.14 -7.28 2.32
N ARG A 68 4.98 -6.31 2.00
CA ARG A 68 5.03 -5.03 2.71
C ARG A 68 4.39 -3.96 1.84
N PHE A 69 3.36 -3.31 2.37
CA PHE A 69 2.75 -2.17 1.70
C PHE A 69 3.17 -0.85 2.38
N ILE A 70 3.72 0.08 1.60
CA ILE A 70 4.19 1.38 2.09
C ILE A 70 3.47 2.49 1.34
N LEU A 71 2.71 3.31 2.06
CA LEU A 71 2.11 4.50 1.52
C LEU A 71 3.12 5.65 1.58
N SER A 72 3.91 5.84 0.51
CA SER A 72 4.90 6.94 0.44
C SER A 72 4.24 8.31 0.43
N ALA A 73 3.12 8.45 -0.26
CA ALA A 73 2.28 9.65 -0.21
C ALA A 73 1.45 9.66 1.09
N GLY A 74 2.12 9.74 2.24
CA GLY A 74 1.54 9.56 3.56
C GLY A 74 0.44 10.56 3.93
N HIS A 75 0.39 11.72 3.28
CA HIS A 75 -0.72 12.67 3.41
C HIS A 75 -2.07 12.05 3.03
N GLY A 76 -2.08 11.09 2.10
CA GLY A 76 -3.27 10.32 1.72
C GLY A 76 -3.65 9.21 2.72
N SER A 77 -3.37 9.38 4.01
CA SER A 77 -3.49 8.36 5.05
C SER A 77 -4.84 7.66 5.12
N MET A 78 -5.96 8.35 4.81
CA MET A 78 -7.27 7.71 4.75
C MET A 78 -7.36 6.61 3.70
N PHE A 79 -6.48 6.58 2.70
CA PHE A 79 -6.36 5.43 1.79
C PHE A 79 -6.04 4.16 2.58
N ILE A 80 -4.90 4.16 3.30
CA ILE A 80 -4.47 2.96 4.01
C ILE A 80 -5.45 2.59 5.14
N TYR A 81 -5.98 3.57 5.88
CA TYR A 81 -6.90 3.29 7.00
C TYR A 81 -8.22 2.68 6.52
N ALA A 82 -8.79 3.18 5.44
CA ALA A 82 -10.01 2.61 4.86
C ALA A 82 -9.78 1.16 4.43
N TRP A 83 -8.66 0.88 3.75
CA TRP A 83 -8.37 -0.47 3.28
C TRP A 83 -7.99 -1.43 4.40
N LEU A 84 -7.25 -1.02 5.42
CA LEU A 84 -6.98 -1.85 6.60
C LEU A 84 -8.28 -2.22 7.32
N HIS A 85 -9.21 -1.25 7.49
CA HIS A 85 -10.52 -1.53 8.06
C HIS A 85 -11.32 -2.54 7.22
N ILE A 86 -11.44 -2.30 5.91
CA ILE A 86 -12.20 -3.18 5.00
C ILE A 86 -11.57 -4.58 4.92
N ALA A 87 -10.23 -4.66 4.93
CA ALA A 87 -9.48 -5.91 4.87
C ALA A 87 -9.54 -6.74 6.18
N GLY A 88 -10.10 -6.18 7.25
CA GLY A 88 -10.35 -6.90 8.50
C GLY A 88 -9.19 -6.85 9.51
N TYR A 89 -8.26 -5.91 9.37
CA TYR A 89 -7.29 -5.64 10.42
C TYR A 89 -7.99 -5.10 11.68
N ASP A 90 -7.32 -5.17 12.82
CA ASP A 90 -7.82 -4.61 14.09
C ASP A 90 -7.78 -3.07 14.05
N LEU A 91 -8.60 -2.53 13.18
CA LEU A 91 -8.84 -1.10 13.00
C LEU A 91 -10.35 -0.86 12.90
N PRO A 92 -11.05 -0.79 14.03
CA PRO A 92 -12.49 -0.67 14.04
C PRO A 92 -12.97 0.69 13.50
N ILE A 93 -14.19 0.73 13.00
CA ILE A 93 -14.81 1.94 12.41
C ILE A 93 -14.76 3.16 13.34
N LYS A 94 -14.71 2.93 14.64
CA LYS A 94 -14.56 3.99 15.65
C LYS A 94 -13.27 4.80 15.43
N GLU A 95 -12.18 4.13 15.04
CA GLU A 95 -10.91 4.80 14.80
C GLU A 95 -10.96 5.68 13.54
N LEU A 96 -11.65 5.23 12.49
CA LEU A 96 -11.88 6.05 11.30
C LEU A 96 -12.72 7.30 11.61
N LYS A 97 -13.73 7.15 12.49
CA LYS A 97 -14.53 8.29 12.99
C LYS A 97 -13.71 9.28 13.82
N ASN A 98 -12.63 8.82 14.43
CA ASN A 98 -11.70 9.61 15.24
C ASN A 98 -10.45 10.04 14.44
N PHE A 99 -10.51 10.04 13.11
CA PHE A 99 -9.40 10.45 12.27
C PHE A 99 -8.82 11.80 12.69
N ARG A 100 -7.49 11.87 12.87
CA ARG A 100 -6.74 13.06 13.34
C ARG A 100 -7.13 13.56 14.74
N GLN A 101 -7.82 12.76 15.55
CA GLN A 101 -8.08 13.13 16.95
C GLN A 101 -6.95 12.62 17.85
N LEU A 102 -6.66 13.34 18.91
CA LEU A 102 -5.63 12.96 19.88
C LEU A 102 -5.93 11.59 20.49
N GLY A 103 -4.95 10.69 20.44
CA GLY A 103 -5.05 9.33 20.97
C GLY A 103 -5.79 8.33 20.06
N SER A 104 -6.14 8.74 18.83
CA SER A 104 -6.68 7.83 17.81
C SER A 104 -5.58 7.04 17.14
N HIS A 105 -5.90 5.81 16.69
CA HIS A 105 -5.01 4.99 15.88
C HIS A 105 -5.04 5.35 14.38
N THR A 106 -5.59 6.50 14.03
CA THR A 106 -5.64 7.03 12.66
C THR A 106 -5.08 8.45 12.61
N PRO A 107 -3.79 8.65 12.89
CA PRO A 107 -3.15 9.96 12.81
C PRO A 107 -3.20 10.53 11.39
N GLY A 108 -2.88 11.82 11.26
CA GLY A 108 -2.93 12.53 9.97
C GLY A 108 -2.02 11.97 8.88
N HIS A 109 -0.96 11.29 9.27
CA HIS A 109 -0.04 10.53 8.43
C HIS A 109 0.18 9.16 9.06
N PRO A 110 0.44 8.09 8.28
CA PRO A 110 0.65 6.75 8.85
C PRO A 110 1.87 6.70 9.76
N GLU A 111 1.71 6.11 10.94
CA GLU A 111 2.79 5.92 11.90
C GLU A 111 2.97 4.44 12.23
N PHE A 112 4.19 3.96 12.09
CA PHE A 112 4.55 2.58 12.44
C PHE A 112 4.40 2.39 13.96
N GLY A 113 3.65 1.36 14.33
CA GLY A 113 3.36 1.06 15.74
C GLY A 113 2.03 1.61 16.26
N ASP A 114 1.48 2.68 15.67
CA ASP A 114 0.20 3.25 16.08
C ASP A 114 -0.98 2.54 15.42
N THR A 115 -0.89 2.30 14.10
CA THR A 115 -1.94 1.61 13.35
C THR A 115 -1.49 0.22 12.97
N VAL A 116 -2.26 -0.80 13.31
CA VAL A 116 -1.99 -2.19 12.92
C VAL A 116 -2.00 -2.31 11.40
N GLY A 117 -0.94 -2.90 10.83
CA GLY A 117 -0.79 -3.08 9.38
C GLY A 117 -0.05 -1.94 8.67
N VAL A 118 0.30 -0.85 9.37
CA VAL A 118 1.20 0.18 8.85
C VAL A 118 2.66 -0.29 8.98
N GLU A 119 3.37 -0.33 7.86
CA GLU A 119 4.73 -0.87 7.79
C GLU A 119 5.82 0.20 7.97
N ALA A 120 5.52 1.46 7.73
CA ALA A 120 6.48 2.56 7.85
C ALA A 120 5.78 3.87 8.19
N THR A 121 6.42 4.68 9.03
CA THR A 121 6.02 6.07 9.26
C THR A 121 6.36 6.88 8.03
N THR A 122 5.35 7.56 7.47
CA THR A 122 5.48 8.43 6.31
C THR A 122 4.77 9.76 6.54
N GLY A 123 4.94 10.68 5.62
CA GLY A 123 4.43 12.07 5.73
C GLY A 123 5.33 12.99 4.93
N PRO A 124 6.63 13.10 5.29
CA PRO A 124 7.59 13.75 4.41
C PRO A 124 7.66 13.04 3.06
N LEU A 125 7.41 13.76 1.97
CA LEU A 125 7.34 13.21 0.62
C LEU A 125 8.65 12.50 0.22
N GLY A 126 8.54 11.43 -0.54
CA GLY A 126 9.67 10.64 -1.03
C GLY A 126 10.29 9.67 -0.03
N GLN A 127 10.14 9.89 1.27
CA GLN A 127 10.74 9.04 2.32
C GLN A 127 10.23 7.59 2.24
N GLY A 128 8.94 7.40 1.98
CA GLY A 128 8.36 6.07 1.83
C GLY A 128 8.93 5.27 0.65
N VAL A 129 9.37 5.93 -0.43
CA VAL A 129 10.11 5.27 -1.52
C VAL A 129 11.46 4.75 -1.01
N GLY A 130 12.19 5.57 -0.22
CA GLY A 130 13.42 5.15 0.43
C GLY A 130 13.22 3.96 1.37
N ASN A 131 12.17 4.01 2.21
CA ASN A 131 11.82 2.91 3.11
C ASN A 131 11.50 1.63 2.31
N ALA A 132 10.75 1.72 1.22
CA ALA A 132 10.42 0.57 0.37
C ALA A 132 11.66 -0.08 -0.23
N VAL A 133 12.63 0.71 -0.66
CA VAL A 133 13.94 0.21 -1.15
C VAL A 133 14.70 -0.50 -0.03
N GLY A 134 14.71 0.05 1.18
CA GLY A 134 15.32 -0.57 2.35
C GLY A 134 14.66 -1.93 2.70
N TYR A 135 13.33 -1.99 2.70
CA TYR A 135 12.59 -3.24 2.92
C TYR A 135 12.84 -4.27 1.81
N ALA A 136 12.89 -3.84 0.55
CA ALA A 136 13.18 -4.74 -0.56
C ALA A 136 14.59 -5.33 -0.48
N LEU A 137 15.58 -4.50 -0.17
CA LEU A 137 16.96 -4.97 0.07
C LEU A 137 17.02 -5.93 1.24
N SER A 138 16.34 -5.62 2.35
CA SER A 138 16.26 -6.49 3.53
C SER A 138 15.64 -7.84 3.20
N GLY A 139 14.54 -7.85 2.44
CA GLY A 139 13.89 -9.09 1.96
C GLY A 139 14.82 -9.95 1.09
N LYS A 140 15.56 -9.34 0.16
CA LYS A 140 16.58 -10.06 -0.66
C LYS A 140 17.69 -10.65 0.19
N ARG A 141 18.17 -9.90 1.19
CA ARG A 141 19.20 -10.38 2.13
C ARG A 141 18.68 -11.52 2.99
N ALA A 142 17.46 -11.41 3.52
CA ALA A 142 16.83 -12.48 4.28
C ALA A 142 16.67 -13.75 3.42
N ALA A 143 16.20 -13.61 2.19
CA ALA A 143 16.10 -14.72 1.24
C ALA A 143 17.46 -15.37 0.96
N ALA A 144 18.49 -14.57 0.69
CA ALA A 144 19.85 -15.09 0.42
C ALA A 144 20.48 -15.80 1.62
N LYS A 145 20.11 -15.42 2.84
CA LYS A 145 20.65 -15.99 4.07
C LYS A 145 19.89 -17.21 4.55
N PHE A 146 18.57 -17.15 4.53
CA PHE A 146 17.70 -18.13 5.21
C PHE A 146 16.99 -19.10 4.26
N ASN A 147 16.81 -18.77 2.97
CA ASN A 147 16.30 -19.75 2.02
C ASN A 147 17.33 -20.84 1.75
N THR A 148 16.88 -22.08 1.66
CA THR A 148 17.72 -23.21 1.27
C THR A 148 17.23 -23.78 -0.06
N LYS A 149 17.93 -24.77 -0.59
CA LYS A 149 17.50 -25.43 -1.82
C LYS A 149 16.14 -26.13 -1.67
N GLU A 150 15.84 -26.61 -0.47
CA GLU A 150 14.66 -27.39 -0.14
C GLU A 150 13.51 -26.50 0.42
N HIS A 151 13.82 -25.34 1.01
CA HIS A 151 12.85 -24.51 1.70
C HIS A 151 13.00 -23.05 1.36
N THR A 152 11.90 -22.43 0.93
CA THR A 152 11.79 -20.98 0.69
C THR A 152 11.02 -20.33 1.83
N LEU A 153 11.70 -19.58 2.69
CA LEU A 153 11.07 -18.84 3.79
C LEU A 153 10.70 -17.40 3.41
N PHE A 154 11.50 -16.77 2.56
CA PHE A 154 11.37 -15.38 2.19
C PHE A 154 11.30 -15.22 0.67
N ASP A 155 10.13 -14.83 0.19
CA ASP A 155 9.88 -14.53 -1.23
C ASP A 155 8.86 -13.39 -1.39
N HIS A 156 8.66 -12.62 -0.31
CA HIS A 156 7.70 -11.52 -0.30
C HIS A 156 8.13 -10.35 -1.19
N HIS A 157 7.13 -9.62 -1.65
CA HIS A 157 7.31 -8.37 -2.37
C HIS A 157 7.14 -7.17 -1.45
N VAL A 158 7.75 -6.06 -1.83
CA VAL A 158 7.51 -4.75 -1.25
C VAL A 158 6.78 -3.90 -2.29
N ILE A 159 5.63 -3.36 -1.92
CA ILE A 159 4.80 -2.54 -2.80
C ILE A 159 4.66 -1.16 -2.16
N ALA A 160 5.05 -0.12 -2.89
CA ALA A 160 4.90 1.25 -2.44
C ALA A 160 3.95 2.03 -3.35
N LEU A 161 3.09 2.88 -2.75
CA LEU A 161 2.26 3.83 -3.48
C LEU A 161 2.81 5.24 -3.27
N SER A 162 3.19 5.91 -4.36
CA SER A 162 3.72 7.26 -4.35
C SER A 162 2.96 8.16 -5.32
N GLY A 163 2.98 9.48 -5.11
CA GLY A 163 2.41 10.46 -6.01
C GLY A 163 3.48 11.31 -6.69
N ASP A 164 3.05 12.25 -7.53
CA ASP A 164 3.91 13.18 -8.27
C ASP A 164 4.90 13.93 -7.34
N GLY A 165 4.42 14.48 -6.23
CA GLY A 165 5.27 15.18 -5.27
C GLY A 165 6.35 14.28 -4.62
N CYS A 166 6.05 13.01 -4.36
CA CYS A 166 7.04 12.07 -3.83
C CYS A 166 8.21 11.88 -4.81
N LEU A 167 7.92 11.79 -6.11
CA LEU A 167 8.93 11.54 -7.14
C LEU A 167 9.74 12.77 -7.51
N GLN A 168 9.35 13.96 -7.06
CA GLN A 168 10.14 15.20 -7.18
C GLN A 168 11.22 15.33 -6.09
N GLU A 169 11.10 14.57 -5.00
CA GLU A 169 12.05 14.60 -3.91
C GLU A 169 13.39 13.90 -4.24
N GLY A 170 14.50 14.49 -3.81
CA GLY A 170 15.85 13.95 -4.03
C GLY A 170 16.02 12.53 -3.49
N ILE A 171 15.51 12.26 -2.28
CA ILE A 171 15.59 10.93 -1.66
C ILE A 171 14.91 9.85 -2.51
N ALA A 172 13.77 10.16 -3.15
CA ALA A 172 13.12 9.22 -4.04
C ALA A 172 13.97 8.92 -5.28
N LYS A 173 14.58 9.97 -5.88
CA LYS A 173 15.45 9.82 -7.05
C LYS A 173 16.67 8.96 -6.75
N GLU A 174 17.33 9.20 -5.63
CA GLU A 174 18.49 8.41 -5.17
C GLU A 174 18.10 6.96 -4.87
N ALA A 175 16.99 6.74 -4.17
CA ALA A 175 16.48 5.42 -3.85
C ALA A 175 16.11 4.61 -5.11
N ILE A 176 15.48 5.23 -6.12
CA ILE A 176 15.14 4.62 -7.39
C ILE A 176 16.40 4.18 -8.14
N ALA A 177 17.42 5.03 -8.20
CA ALA A 177 18.71 4.69 -8.82
C ALA A 177 19.39 3.54 -8.10
N PHE A 178 19.40 3.54 -6.78
CA PHE A 178 19.94 2.47 -5.94
C PHE A 178 19.21 1.13 -6.19
N ALA A 179 17.88 1.16 -6.24
CA ALA A 179 17.08 -0.05 -6.43
C ALA A 179 17.35 -0.72 -7.79
N GLY A 180 17.43 0.06 -8.86
CA GLY A 180 17.76 -0.46 -10.19
C GLY A 180 19.18 -1.01 -10.28
N HIS A 181 20.17 -0.32 -9.69
CA HIS A 181 21.56 -0.77 -9.64
C HIS A 181 21.69 -2.10 -8.87
N ASN A 182 21.01 -2.22 -7.73
CA ASN A 182 21.06 -3.43 -6.87
C ASN A 182 20.06 -4.51 -7.29
N GLN A 183 19.37 -4.35 -8.42
CA GLN A 183 18.49 -5.37 -9.00
C GLN A 183 17.40 -5.86 -8.02
N LEU A 184 16.74 -4.94 -7.33
CA LEU A 184 15.71 -5.25 -6.33
C LEU A 184 14.39 -5.65 -7.00
N ASP A 185 14.34 -6.81 -7.63
CA ASP A 185 13.21 -7.28 -8.43
C ASP A 185 11.97 -7.68 -7.59
N ASN A 186 12.10 -7.71 -6.27
CA ASN A 186 11.00 -7.84 -5.31
C ASN A 186 10.35 -6.50 -4.95
N LEU A 187 10.77 -5.37 -5.53
CA LEU A 187 10.20 -4.04 -5.34
C LEU A 187 9.25 -3.69 -6.47
N ILE A 188 8.03 -3.27 -6.09
CA ILE A 188 7.01 -2.75 -7.01
C ILE A 188 6.62 -1.35 -6.54
N LEU A 189 6.86 -0.34 -7.35
CA LEU A 189 6.40 1.02 -7.12
C LEU A 189 5.15 1.28 -7.95
N ILE A 190 4.05 1.63 -7.30
CA ILE A 190 2.86 2.14 -7.97
C ILE A 190 2.92 3.65 -7.90
N TYR A 191 3.01 4.27 -9.05
CA TYR A 191 3.05 5.72 -9.19
C TYR A 191 1.67 6.24 -9.55
N ASP A 192 1.01 6.91 -8.60
CA ASP A 192 -0.20 7.69 -8.80
C ASP A 192 0.14 8.94 -9.61
N SER A 193 0.06 8.80 -10.93
CA SER A 193 0.35 9.86 -11.89
C SER A 193 -0.93 10.63 -12.20
N ASN A 194 -1.27 11.57 -11.31
CA ASN A 194 -2.51 12.35 -11.37
C ASN A 194 -2.28 13.80 -11.81
N ASP A 195 -1.05 14.17 -12.13
CA ASP A 195 -0.61 15.48 -12.58
C ASP A 195 -0.83 16.63 -11.56
N VAL A 196 -0.96 16.31 -10.26
CA VAL A 196 -1.12 17.31 -9.20
C VAL A 196 -0.06 17.13 -8.13
N THR A 197 0.56 18.23 -7.72
CA THR A 197 1.42 18.28 -6.54
C THR A 197 0.63 18.82 -5.34
N LEU A 198 1.06 19.88 -4.67
CA LEU A 198 0.34 20.47 -3.55
C LEU A 198 -0.72 21.48 -4.02
N ASP A 199 -0.27 22.60 -4.56
CA ASP A 199 -1.12 23.76 -4.92
C ASP A 199 -1.25 23.96 -6.44
N ALA A 200 -0.56 23.13 -7.23
CA ALA A 200 -0.43 23.31 -8.67
C ALA A 200 -0.42 22.00 -9.42
N MET A 201 -0.65 22.08 -10.73
CA MET A 201 -0.45 20.97 -11.64
C MET A 201 1.03 20.63 -11.73
N ALA A 202 1.38 19.33 -11.73
CA ALA A 202 2.76 18.84 -11.75
C ALA A 202 3.56 19.36 -12.98
N VAL A 203 2.90 19.60 -14.09
CA VAL A 203 3.50 20.15 -15.32
C VAL A 203 4.21 21.51 -15.11
N GLN A 204 3.91 22.22 -14.03
CA GLN A 204 4.59 23.48 -13.69
C GLN A 204 6.00 23.26 -13.13
N THR A 205 6.28 22.09 -12.58
CA THR A 205 7.55 21.76 -11.92
C THR A 205 8.19 20.48 -12.43
N GLN A 206 7.49 19.71 -13.25
CA GLN A 206 7.93 18.41 -13.75
C GLN A 206 7.74 18.34 -15.27
N SER A 207 8.80 18.01 -15.98
CA SER A 207 8.79 17.89 -17.46
C SER A 207 9.38 16.55 -17.94
N GLU A 208 9.79 15.68 -17.02
CA GLU A 208 10.38 14.39 -17.35
C GLU A 208 9.33 13.37 -17.83
N ASN A 209 9.74 12.53 -18.77
CA ASN A 209 8.96 11.35 -19.11
C ASN A 209 9.22 10.25 -18.06
N ALA A 210 8.23 9.92 -17.26
CA ALA A 210 8.38 8.97 -16.16
C ALA A 210 8.83 7.58 -16.63
N GLU A 211 8.25 7.05 -17.73
CA GLU A 211 8.61 5.74 -18.25
C GLU A 211 10.07 5.70 -18.73
N ALA A 212 10.52 6.73 -19.46
CA ALA A 212 11.90 6.86 -19.88
C ALA A 212 12.85 7.02 -18.68
N TYR A 213 12.45 7.79 -17.66
CA TYR A 213 13.23 7.97 -16.46
C TYR A 213 13.46 6.63 -15.74
N PHE A 214 12.41 5.88 -15.41
CA PHE A 214 12.53 4.59 -14.71
C PHE A 214 13.29 3.57 -15.55
N THR A 215 13.06 3.50 -16.85
CA THR A 215 13.78 2.60 -17.75
C THR A 215 15.28 2.91 -17.77
N SER A 216 15.67 4.19 -17.75
CA SER A 216 17.08 4.61 -17.67
C SER A 216 17.76 4.21 -16.37
N GLN A 217 16.97 4.00 -15.30
CA GLN A 217 17.43 3.52 -14.00
C GLN A 217 17.36 1.99 -13.86
N ASN A 218 17.24 1.26 -14.97
CA ASN A 218 17.15 -0.22 -15.00
C ASN A 218 15.88 -0.80 -14.34
N TRP A 219 14.76 -0.08 -14.38
CA TRP A 219 13.46 -0.58 -13.95
C TRP A 219 12.65 -1.10 -15.14
N ASP A 220 11.75 -2.06 -14.86
CA ASP A 220 10.64 -2.39 -15.76
C ASP A 220 9.49 -1.41 -15.51
N ALA A 221 9.11 -0.66 -16.55
CA ALA A 221 8.04 0.33 -16.46
C ALA A 221 6.85 -0.09 -17.31
N VAL A 222 5.64 0.13 -16.77
CA VAL A 222 4.38 -0.02 -17.51
C VAL A 222 3.44 1.12 -17.13
N THR A 223 2.78 1.69 -18.15
CA THR A 223 1.74 2.71 -17.94
C THR A 223 0.37 2.09 -18.14
N ILE A 224 -0.55 2.34 -17.19
CA ILE A 224 -1.91 1.80 -17.20
C ILE A 224 -2.94 2.90 -16.89
N ASP A 225 -4.20 2.62 -17.20
CA ASP A 225 -5.35 3.32 -16.62
C ASP A 225 -5.52 2.88 -15.16
N GLY A 226 -5.22 3.78 -14.21
CA GLY A 226 -5.31 3.55 -12.76
C GLY A 226 -6.74 3.42 -12.22
N HIS A 227 -7.75 3.52 -13.10
CA HIS A 227 -9.16 3.29 -12.76
C HIS A 227 -9.71 1.99 -13.37
N ASN A 228 -8.93 1.29 -14.17
CA ASN A 228 -9.31 0.01 -14.75
C ASN A 228 -8.84 -1.14 -13.84
N LEU A 229 -9.77 -1.73 -13.09
CA LEU A 229 -9.48 -2.83 -12.15
C LEU A 229 -8.76 -4.01 -12.79
N THR A 230 -9.11 -4.37 -14.03
CA THR A 230 -8.44 -5.47 -14.75
C THR A 230 -7.00 -5.08 -15.11
N ALA A 231 -6.77 -3.89 -15.62
CA ALA A 231 -5.42 -3.42 -15.97
C ALA A 231 -4.51 -3.34 -14.72
N ILE A 232 -5.05 -2.89 -13.58
CA ILE A 232 -4.33 -2.85 -12.30
C ILE A 232 -3.95 -4.27 -11.85
N LYS A 233 -4.93 -5.19 -11.85
CA LYS A 233 -4.71 -6.60 -11.50
C LYS A 233 -3.64 -7.25 -12.35
N ASP A 234 -3.76 -7.12 -13.67
CA ASP A 234 -2.83 -7.73 -14.62
C ASP A 234 -1.41 -7.14 -14.46
N ALA A 235 -1.30 -5.82 -14.25
CA ALA A 235 -0.01 -5.17 -14.04
C ALA A 235 0.67 -5.64 -12.75
N ILE A 236 -0.07 -5.75 -11.64
CA ILE A 236 0.48 -6.23 -10.36
C ILE A 236 0.87 -7.72 -10.47
N ALA A 237 0.02 -8.56 -11.05
CA ALA A 237 0.32 -9.98 -11.26
C ALA A 237 1.56 -10.18 -12.14
N HIS A 238 1.66 -9.41 -13.23
CA HIS A 238 2.83 -9.42 -14.10
C HIS A 238 4.10 -8.96 -13.36
N ALA A 239 4.02 -7.87 -12.60
CA ALA A 239 5.15 -7.36 -11.82
C ALA A 239 5.65 -8.40 -10.79
N LYS A 240 4.74 -9.09 -10.10
CA LYS A 240 5.09 -10.13 -9.12
C LYS A 240 5.67 -11.40 -9.76
N SER A 241 5.24 -11.74 -10.97
CA SER A 241 5.71 -12.95 -11.67
C SER A 241 7.10 -12.80 -12.31
N LYS A 242 7.58 -11.58 -12.50
CA LYS A 242 8.87 -11.32 -13.15
C LYS A 242 10.04 -11.33 -12.16
N ASN A 243 10.90 -12.31 -12.32
CA ASN A 243 12.17 -12.43 -11.57
C ASN A 243 13.35 -12.20 -12.56
N ASN A 244 13.55 -10.97 -12.98
CA ASN A 244 14.49 -10.58 -14.04
C ASN A 244 15.58 -9.60 -13.56
N GLY A 245 15.75 -9.47 -12.25
CA GLY A 245 16.73 -8.56 -11.67
C GLY A 245 16.37 -7.07 -11.82
N LYS A 246 15.13 -6.73 -12.14
CA LYS A 246 14.69 -5.33 -12.28
C LYS A 246 13.57 -5.02 -11.30
N PRO A 247 13.63 -3.93 -10.53
CA PRO A 247 12.46 -3.42 -9.84
C PRO A 247 11.39 -2.99 -10.86
N LYS A 248 10.12 -2.92 -10.45
CA LYS A 248 8.99 -2.65 -11.31
C LYS A 248 8.32 -1.34 -10.93
N VAL A 249 7.94 -0.55 -11.94
CA VAL A 249 7.07 0.60 -11.73
C VAL A 249 5.78 0.46 -12.55
N ILE A 250 4.66 0.65 -11.88
CA ILE A 250 3.34 0.73 -12.50
C ILE A 250 2.92 2.20 -12.46
N ILE A 251 3.01 2.88 -13.60
CA ILE A 251 2.59 4.27 -13.76
C ILE A 251 1.08 4.26 -13.98
N ALA A 252 0.33 4.47 -12.90
CA ALA A 252 -1.11 4.46 -12.90
C ALA A 252 -1.64 5.87 -13.19
N LYS A 253 -2.21 6.09 -14.37
CA LYS A 253 -2.87 7.34 -14.71
C LYS A 253 -4.20 7.40 -13.96
N THR A 254 -4.32 8.34 -13.02
CA THR A 254 -5.49 8.49 -12.18
C THR A 254 -6.08 9.91 -12.26
N THR A 255 -7.23 10.08 -11.63
CA THR A 255 -7.87 11.39 -11.45
C THR A 255 -7.91 11.68 -9.95
N ILE A 256 -7.13 12.65 -9.50
CA ILE A 256 -7.16 13.10 -8.11
C ILE A 256 -8.58 13.47 -7.68
N ALA A 257 -8.99 13.12 -6.45
CA ALA A 257 -10.33 13.38 -5.92
C ALA A 257 -11.49 12.85 -6.79
N LYS A 258 -11.29 11.71 -7.49
CA LYS A 258 -12.33 11.04 -8.28
C LYS A 258 -13.57 10.79 -7.41
N GLY A 259 -14.73 11.17 -7.92
CA GLY A 259 -16.01 11.06 -7.23
C GLY A 259 -16.52 12.38 -6.66
N ILE A 260 -15.73 13.45 -6.74
CA ILE A 260 -16.13 14.83 -6.40
C ILE A 260 -15.97 15.71 -7.65
N PRO A 261 -16.97 15.79 -8.54
CA PRO A 261 -16.84 16.45 -9.85
C PRO A 261 -16.32 17.88 -9.78
N GLU A 262 -16.62 18.62 -8.71
CA GLU A 262 -16.28 20.03 -8.53
C GLU A 262 -14.80 20.29 -8.36
N VAL A 263 -14.02 19.28 -7.94
CA VAL A 263 -12.59 19.40 -7.67
C VAL A 263 -11.74 18.31 -8.33
N ALA A 264 -12.37 17.27 -8.87
CA ALA A 264 -11.66 16.15 -9.50
C ALA A 264 -10.74 16.64 -10.63
N GLY A 265 -9.52 16.09 -10.68
CA GLY A 265 -8.52 16.43 -11.70
C GLY A 265 -7.91 17.83 -11.55
N THR A 266 -8.09 18.48 -10.41
CA THR A 266 -7.53 19.82 -10.15
C THR A 266 -6.75 19.88 -8.83
N ALA A 267 -5.86 20.85 -8.66
CA ALA A 267 -5.13 21.08 -7.41
C ALA A 267 -6.07 21.26 -6.19
N LYS A 268 -7.30 21.77 -6.39
CA LYS A 268 -8.30 21.89 -5.32
C LYS A 268 -8.75 20.55 -4.74
N GLY A 269 -8.56 19.46 -5.47
CA GLY A 269 -8.86 18.09 -5.01
C GLY A 269 -7.81 17.50 -4.08
N HIS A 270 -6.65 18.15 -3.91
CA HIS A 270 -5.55 17.59 -3.12
C HIS A 270 -5.88 17.46 -1.62
N GLY A 271 -6.29 18.55 -0.99
CA GLY A 271 -6.60 18.62 0.44
C GLY A 271 -8.07 18.35 0.78
N GLU A 272 -8.57 19.04 1.80
CA GLU A 272 -9.97 18.95 2.26
C GLU A 272 -10.96 19.80 1.47
N GLY A 273 -10.51 20.51 0.45
CA GLY A 273 -11.34 21.45 -0.31
C GLY A 273 -12.59 20.85 -0.94
N GLY A 274 -12.61 19.55 -1.12
CA GLY A 274 -13.77 18.79 -1.61
C GLY A 274 -14.77 18.38 -0.53
N ALA A 275 -14.45 18.49 0.77
CA ALA A 275 -15.27 17.98 1.86
C ALA A 275 -16.67 18.65 1.91
N LYS A 276 -16.78 19.91 1.54
CA LYS A 276 -18.07 20.62 1.44
C LYS A 276 -19.06 20.02 0.43
N PHE A 277 -18.60 19.17 -0.48
CA PHE A 277 -19.42 18.45 -1.45
C PHE A 277 -19.69 16.98 -1.04
N ALA A 278 -19.43 16.64 0.24
CA ALA A 278 -19.50 15.25 0.70
C ALA A 278 -20.84 14.58 0.42
N ALA A 279 -21.96 15.27 0.60
CA ALA A 279 -23.30 14.72 0.37
C ALA A 279 -23.55 14.39 -1.11
N GLU A 280 -23.20 15.32 -2.00
CA GLU A 280 -23.35 15.16 -3.45
C GLU A 280 -22.39 14.05 -3.97
N ALA A 281 -21.15 14.04 -3.48
CA ALA A 281 -20.16 13.03 -3.81
C ALA A 281 -20.63 11.63 -3.42
N ARG A 282 -21.12 11.45 -2.19
CA ARG A 282 -21.67 10.16 -1.72
C ARG A 282 -22.82 9.68 -2.60
N LYS A 283 -23.75 10.58 -2.94
CA LYS A 283 -24.87 10.29 -3.85
C LYS A 283 -24.36 9.89 -5.24
N GLY A 284 -23.41 10.61 -5.79
CA GLY A 284 -22.79 10.31 -7.09
C GLY A 284 -22.05 8.95 -7.12
N LEU A 285 -21.49 8.54 -6.00
CA LEU A 285 -20.84 7.23 -5.81
C LEU A 285 -21.84 6.08 -5.55
N GLY A 286 -23.14 6.38 -5.46
CA GLY A 286 -24.17 5.36 -5.17
C GLY A 286 -24.15 4.86 -3.73
N LEU A 287 -23.63 5.65 -2.79
CA LEU A 287 -23.57 5.30 -1.38
C LEU A 287 -24.87 5.65 -0.65
N PRO A 288 -25.28 4.91 0.40
CA PRO A 288 -26.46 5.23 1.20
C PRO A 288 -26.25 6.52 2.00
N GLU A 289 -27.32 7.01 2.62
CA GLU A 289 -27.24 8.19 3.52
C GLU A 289 -26.42 7.90 4.80
N GLU A 290 -26.39 6.65 5.24
CA GLU A 290 -25.58 6.22 6.36
C GLU A 290 -24.10 6.48 6.09
N THR A 291 -23.45 7.24 6.97
CA THR A 291 -22.01 7.52 6.91
C THR A 291 -21.18 6.36 7.45
N PHE A 292 -19.92 6.28 7.06
CA PHE A 292 -19.00 5.20 7.43
C PHE A 292 -19.53 3.80 7.09
N TYR A 293 -20.21 3.73 5.93
CA TYR A 293 -20.88 2.53 5.48
C TYR A 293 -19.94 1.59 4.73
N VAL A 294 -20.03 0.30 5.07
CA VAL A 294 -19.45 -0.81 4.29
C VAL A 294 -20.52 -1.90 4.18
N SER A 295 -20.88 -2.27 2.97
CA SER A 295 -21.95 -3.25 2.71
C SER A 295 -21.55 -4.66 3.09
N GLU A 296 -22.53 -5.51 3.38
CA GLU A 296 -22.34 -6.95 3.65
C GLU A 296 -21.69 -7.67 2.45
N THR A 297 -21.97 -7.26 1.23
CA THR A 297 -21.31 -7.81 0.02
C THR A 297 -19.82 -7.59 0.04
N VAL A 298 -19.38 -6.36 0.35
CA VAL A 298 -17.95 -6.03 0.45
C VAL A 298 -17.32 -6.73 1.65
N ARG A 299 -17.95 -6.67 2.84
CA ARG A 299 -17.45 -7.38 4.03
C ARG A 299 -17.28 -8.88 3.77
N GLY A 300 -18.27 -9.53 3.18
CA GLY A 300 -18.21 -10.97 2.88
C GLY A 300 -17.13 -11.32 1.85
N HIS A 301 -16.83 -10.45 0.90
CA HIS A 301 -15.73 -10.64 -0.05
C HIS A 301 -14.37 -10.61 0.67
N PHE A 302 -14.12 -9.58 1.49
CA PHE A 302 -12.86 -9.42 2.21
C PHE A 302 -12.68 -10.46 3.34
N GLN A 303 -13.77 -10.93 3.97
CA GLN A 303 -13.71 -12.06 4.89
C GLN A 303 -13.22 -13.33 4.19
N LYS A 304 -13.74 -13.64 2.98
CA LYS A 304 -13.25 -14.78 2.19
C LYS A 304 -11.78 -14.63 1.82
N GLN A 305 -11.36 -13.42 1.48
CA GLN A 305 -9.94 -13.12 1.20
C GLN A 305 -9.07 -13.38 2.44
N ALA A 306 -9.50 -12.92 3.62
CA ALA A 306 -8.80 -13.15 4.88
C ALA A 306 -8.73 -14.66 5.25
N GLU A 307 -9.81 -15.42 5.03
CA GLU A 307 -9.79 -16.88 5.24
C GLU A 307 -8.82 -17.59 4.28
N SER A 308 -8.77 -17.17 3.01
CA SER A 308 -7.77 -17.68 2.05
C SER A 308 -6.35 -17.40 2.51
N SER A 309 -6.11 -16.24 3.10
CA SER A 309 -4.80 -15.83 3.60
C SER A 309 -4.30 -16.68 4.78
N LYS A 310 -5.21 -17.21 5.61
CA LYS A 310 -4.83 -18.15 6.70
C LYS A 310 -4.19 -19.43 6.17
N ALA A 311 -4.66 -19.93 5.03
CA ALA A 311 -4.07 -21.12 4.41
C ALA A 311 -2.60 -20.88 4.01
N ALA A 312 -2.30 -19.72 3.44
CA ALA A 312 -0.94 -19.33 3.07
C ALA A 312 -0.01 -19.22 4.28
N VAL A 313 -0.51 -18.72 5.41
CA VAL A 313 0.26 -18.67 6.68
C VAL A 313 0.54 -20.09 7.16
N SER A 314 -0.47 -20.96 7.23
CA SER A 314 -0.30 -22.35 7.70
C SER A 314 0.65 -23.16 6.82
N GLU A 315 0.65 -22.94 5.51
CA GLU A 315 1.62 -23.56 4.59
C GLU A 315 3.05 -23.06 4.88
N TRP A 316 3.19 -21.74 5.09
CA TRP A 316 4.47 -21.15 5.44
C TRP A 316 4.97 -21.65 6.81
N GLU A 317 4.12 -21.77 7.83
CA GLU A 317 4.46 -22.31 9.16
C GLU A 317 4.95 -23.76 9.08
N THR A 318 4.31 -24.55 8.22
CA THR A 318 4.74 -25.93 7.94
C THR A 318 6.14 -25.95 7.33
N THR A 319 6.40 -25.07 6.36
CA THR A 319 7.71 -24.91 5.73
C THR A 319 8.75 -24.40 6.76
N TYR A 320 8.38 -23.44 7.59
CA TYR A 320 9.24 -22.90 8.65
C TYR A 320 9.64 -23.97 9.67
N ALA A 321 8.69 -24.80 10.10
CA ALA A 321 8.97 -25.89 11.04
C ALA A 321 9.92 -26.93 10.44
N ALA A 322 9.71 -27.35 9.19
CA ALA A 322 10.60 -28.27 8.49
C ALA A 322 11.99 -27.69 8.28
N TRP A 323 12.06 -26.41 7.87
CA TRP A 323 13.32 -25.68 7.70
C TRP A 323 14.07 -25.54 9.02
N SER A 324 13.40 -25.18 10.12
CA SER A 324 14.02 -25.03 11.44
C SER A 324 14.63 -26.33 11.96
N ALA A 325 13.92 -27.45 11.74
CA ALA A 325 14.43 -28.76 12.11
C ALA A 325 15.67 -29.17 11.31
N ALA A 326 15.72 -28.81 10.02
CA ALA A 326 16.84 -29.10 9.14
C ALA A 326 18.04 -28.14 9.30
N ASN A 327 17.82 -26.93 9.83
CA ASN A 327 18.81 -25.84 9.91
C ASN A 327 18.81 -25.18 11.30
N PRO A 328 19.12 -25.88 12.40
CA PRO A 328 18.95 -25.36 13.77
C PRO A 328 19.77 -24.10 14.05
N GLU A 329 20.98 -23.98 13.51
CA GLU A 329 21.82 -22.78 13.70
C GLU A 329 21.22 -21.53 13.01
N LEU A 330 20.72 -21.69 11.78
CA LEU A 330 20.04 -20.60 11.08
C LEU A 330 18.71 -20.22 11.76
N ALA A 331 18.01 -21.21 12.33
CA ALA A 331 16.76 -20.98 13.04
C ALA A 331 17.00 -20.17 14.32
N ASP A 332 18.06 -20.47 15.07
CA ASP A 332 18.45 -19.69 16.25
C ASP A 332 18.87 -18.25 15.88
N GLU A 333 19.63 -18.11 14.78
CA GLU A 333 20.01 -16.81 14.28
C GLU A 333 18.80 -15.96 13.82
N LEU A 334 17.84 -16.58 13.10
CA LEU A 334 16.61 -15.89 12.68
C LEU A 334 15.78 -15.45 13.90
N LYS A 335 15.65 -16.32 14.90
CA LYS A 335 14.96 -16.01 16.14
C LYS A 335 15.63 -14.84 16.87
N THR A 336 16.96 -14.87 17.01
CA THR A 336 17.74 -13.79 17.64
C THR A 336 17.55 -12.46 16.91
N ALA A 337 17.48 -12.49 15.55
CA ALA A 337 17.23 -11.30 14.74
C ALA A 337 15.83 -10.71 14.91
N GLN A 338 14.84 -11.54 15.34
CA GLN A 338 13.49 -11.08 15.61
C GLN A 338 13.29 -10.50 17.02
N ASP A 339 14.15 -10.87 17.96
CA ASP A 339 13.99 -10.52 19.39
C ASP A 339 14.41 -9.07 19.72
N ASP A 340 14.74 -8.23 18.73
CA ASP A 340 15.20 -6.82 18.89
C ASP A 340 16.28 -6.64 19.97
N ASN A 341 17.03 -7.70 20.30
CA ASN A 341 18.06 -7.68 21.32
C ASN A 341 19.32 -6.99 20.78
N ILE A 342 19.58 -5.80 21.27
CA ILE A 342 20.85 -5.13 21.07
C ILE A 342 21.91 -5.90 21.89
N PRO A 343 22.96 -6.46 21.26
CA PRO A 343 24.02 -7.12 22.02
C PRO A 343 24.62 -6.19 23.07
N ALA A 344 24.76 -6.68 24.31
CA ALA A 344 25.32 -5.86 25.43
C ALA A 344 26.72 -5.32 25.11
N ASP A 345 27.45 -6.01 24.22
CA ASP A 345 28.80 -5.65 23.80
C ASP A 345 28.83 -4.92 22.43
N LEU A 346 27.69 -4.42 21.93
CA LEU A 346 27.62 -3.75 20.63
C LEU A 346 28.68 -2.64 20.49
N MET A 347 28.86 -1.82 21.51
CA MET A 347 29.82 -0.71 21.49
C MET A 347 31.29 -1.17 21.33
N THR A 348 31.57 -2.39 21.75
CA THR A 348 32.95 -2.97 21.60
C THR A 348 33.15 -3.60 20.21
N ARG A 349 32.08 -3.82 19.45
CA ARG A 349 32.09 -4.37 18.08
C ARG A 349 32.11 -3.32 16.99
N ILE A 350 31.86 -2.05 17.35
CA ILE A 350 31.89 -0.93 16.40
C ILE A 350 33.35 -0.55 16.19
N PRO A 351 33.84 -0.54 14.94
CA PRO A 351 35.19 -0.04 14.64
C PRO A 351 35.34 1.43 15.06
N GLU A 352 36.54 1.80 15.57
CA GLU A 352 36.85 3.20 15.87
C GLU A 352 36.93 4.06 14.60
#